data_db6ebcfbfd6c47a07e1a9c2619a25bd4
#
_entry.id   db6ebcfbfd6c47a07e1a9c2619a25bd4
#
_cell.length_a   1.000
_cell.length_b   1.000
_cell.length_c   1.000
_cell.angle_alpha   90.00
_cell.angle_beta   90.00
_cell.angle_gamma   90.00
#
_symmetry.space_group_name_H-M   'P 1'
#
loop_
_entity.id
_entity.type
_entity.pdbx_description
1 polymer ?
#
loop_
_entity_poly.entity_id
_entity_poly.type
_entity_poly.pdbx_seq_one_letter_code
_entity_poly.pdbx_strand_id
1 'polypeptide(L)'
;MRLFFSEHELKLRRKRTIAAIICVVVVLGVYWILTRPQKAAPEMPTVIVEPVVKDDVEIYGEYVGRIRAQQFVEVRARVEGYLENMLFAEGTYVNKNQVLFVINQDQYRAKADKARAQLKKDEAQALKAERDLKRIRPLFEQNAASQLDLDNAEAAYESAEATVAMSEADLAQAELELGYTIVRSPLSGHISERNVDLGTLVGPGGKSLLATIVKSDTVLVDFSMTALDYLKSKERNINLGQQDSTRSWQPNITITLADNTVYPFKGYVDFAEPQVDPQTGTFSVRAEMPNPKQVLLPGQFTKVKLLLDVREGALVVPMKAVTIEKGGAYIYTMRKDNAVEKRFIELGPEVGNNVVVERGLAEGEMVVVEGFHKLTPGMKVRVSQSDAEAQDSITATKNEVVGAKENVTGMKDNAKGE
;
A
#
# COMPACT_ATOMS: atom_id res chain seq x y z
N MET A 1 -98.05 -69.53 -37.63
CA MET A 1 -96.93 -69.82 -38.56
C MET A 1 -95.64 -69.47 -37.74
N ARG A 2 -94.97 -70.49 -37.21
CA ARG A 2 -93.76 -70.37 -36.39
C ARG A 2 -92.58 -70.50 -37.30
N LEU A 3 -91.75 -69.41 -37.34
CA LEU A 3 -90.47 -69.42 -38.01
C LEU A 3 -89.42 -70.03 -37.08
N PHE A 4 -88.93 -71.18 -37.39
CA PHE A 4 -87.74 -71.81 -36.80
C PHE A 4 -86.51 -71.05 -37.34
N PHE A 5 -85.90 -70.29 -36.54
CA PHE A 5 -84.56 -69.82 -36.83
C PHE A 5 -83.56 -70.85 -36.24
N SER A 6 -82.73 -71.36 -37.12
CA SER A 6 -81.75 -72.39 -36.86
C SER A 6 -80.64 -71.96 -35.88
N GLU A 7 -80.38 -72.66 -34.79
CA GLU A 7 -79.29 -72.41 -33.82
C GLU A 7 -77.89 -72.26 -34.46
N HIS A 8 -77.76 -72.73 -35.72
CA HIS A 8 -76.51 -72.67 -36.46
C HIS A 8 -76.12 -71.23 -36.90
N GLU A 9 -77.08 -70.41 -37.26
CA GLU A 9 -76.86 -69.05 -37.64
C GLU A 9 -76.47 -68.11 -36.45
N LEU A 10 -77.00 -68.36 -35.27
CA LEU A 10 -76.61 -67.63 -34.07
C LEU A 10 -75.18 -67.95 -33.61
N LYS A 11 -74.75 -69.20 -33.74
CA LYS A 11 -73.36 -69.59 -33.41
C LYS A 11 -72.34 -68.98 -34.40
N LEU A 12 -72.69 -68.86 -35.71
CA LEU A 12 -71.82 -68.26 -36.68
C LEU A 12 -71.72 -66.74 -36.49
N ARG A 13 -72.79 -66.03 -36.18
CA ARG A 13 -72.78 -64.60 -35.86
C ARG A 13 -71.96 -64.30 -34.60
N ARG A 14 -72.11 -65.11 -33.55
CA ARG A 14 -71.32 -64.99 -32.31
C ARG A 14 -69.80 -65.20 -32.51
N LYS A 15 -69.41 -66.15 -33.36
CA LYS A 15 -68.01 -66.38 -33.76
C LYS A 15 -67.48 -65.24 -34.59
N ARG A 16 -68.27 -64.65 -35.51
CA ARG A 16 -67.84 -63.46 -36.27
C ARG A 16 -67.71 -62.17 -35.44
N THR A 17 -68.59 -61.97 -34.46
CA THR A 17 -68.50 -60.86 -33.53
C THR A 17 -67.31 -60.99 -32.59
N ILE A 18 -66.98 -62.16 -32.08
CA ILE A 18 -65.81 -62.44 -31.28
C ILE A 18 -64.52 -62.25 -32.09
N ALA A 19 -64.46 -62.69 -33.34
CA ALA A 19 -63.32 -62.47 -34.24
C ALA A 19 -63.10 -60.96 -34.55
N ALA A 20 -64.20 -60.21 -34.78
CA ALA A 20 -64.12 -58.78 -34.98
C ALA A 20 -63.61 -58.02 -33.75
N ILE A 21 -64.07 -58.43 -32.53
CA ILE A 21 -63.55 -57.80 -31.28
C ILE A 21 -62.09 -58.15 -31.07
N ILE A 22 -61.63 -59.36 -31.37
CA ILE A 22 -60.23 -59.77 -31.27
C ILE A 22 -59.40 -58.95 -32.26
N CYS A 23 -59.82 -58.74 -33.49
CA CYS A 23 -59.17 -57.91 -34.48
C CYS A 23 -59.06 -56.44 -34.04
N VAL A 24 -60.10 -55.86 -33.45
CA VAL A 24 -60.09 -54.50 -32.93
C VAL A 24 -59.10 -54.39 -31.74
N VAL A 25 -59.08 -55.35 -30.85
CA VAL A 25 -58.12 -55.38 -29.69
C VAL A 25 -56.69 -55.49 -30.18
N VAL A 26 -56.44 -56.34 -31.22
CA VAL A 26 -55.11 -56.49 -31.81
C VAL A 26 -54.68 -55.16 -32.53
N VAL A 27 -55.56 -54.53 -33.28
CA VAL A 27 -55.30 -53.27 -33.94
C VAL A 27 -55.05 -52.16 -32.93
N LEU A 28 -55.83 -52.04 -31.88
CA LEU A 28 -55.61 -51.11 -30.76
C LEU A 28 -54.30 -51.37 -30.04
N GLY A 29 -53.95 -52.63 -29.83
CA GLY A 29 -52.69 -53.08 -29.20
C GLY A 29 -51.47 -52.68 -30.09
N VAL A 30 -51.57 -52.93 -31.39
CA VAL A 30 -50.52 -52.53 -32.34
C VAL A 30 -50.43 -51.00 -32.45
N TYR A 31 -51.59 -50.31 -32.51
CA TYR A 31 -51.62 -48.82 -32.46
C TYR A 31 -51.00 -48.27 -31.19
N TRP A 32 -51.25 -48.86 -30.01
CA TRP A 32 -50.69 -48.45 -28.73
C TRP A 32 -49.16 -48.74 -28.64
N ILE A 33 -48.65 -49.82 -29.24
CA ILE A 33 -47.24 -50.15 -29.34
C ILE A 33 -46.52 -49.15 -30.28
N LEU A 34 -47.15 -48.81 -31.44
CA LEU A 34 -46.60 -47.89 -32.42
C LEU A 34 -46.64 -46.39 -31.98
N THR A 35 -47.64 -46.04 -31.13
CA THR A 35 -47.79 -44.68 -30.59
C THR A 35 -47.12 -44.47 -29.25
N ARG A 36 -46.41 -45.48 -28.66
CA ARG A 36 -45.60 -45.25 -27.46
C ARG A 36 -44.57 -44.19 -27.79
N PRO A 37 -44.56 -43.04 -27.05
CA PRO A 37 -43.53 -42.08 -27.24
C PRO A 37 -42.17 -42.74 -26.92
N GLN A 38 -41.33 -42.87 -27.90
CA GLN A 38 -39.97 -43.32 -27.73
C GLN A 38 -39.34 -42.36 -26.75
N LYS A 39 -38.99 -42.85 -25.52
CA LYS A 39 -38.25 -42.04 -24.56
C LYS A 39 -37.04 -41.48 -25.30
N ALA A 40 -37.03 -40.16 -25.58
CA ALA A 40 -35.89 -39.49 -26.15
C ALA A 40 -34.66 -39.88 -25.31
N ALA A 41 -33.62 -40.33 -25.99
CA ALA A 41 -32.36 -40.61 -25.29
C ALA A 41 -31.98 -39.32 -24.52
N PRO A 42 -31.54 -39.41 -23.24
CA PRO A 42 -31.21 -38.25 -22.45
C PRO A 42 -30.19 -37.45 -23.25
N GLU A 43 -30.57 -36.22 -23.62
CA GLU A 43 -29.65 -35.31 -24.29
C GLU A 43 -28.44 -35.12 -23.37
N MET A 44 -27.24 -35.42 -23.88
CA MET A 44 -26.01 -35.24 -23.11
C MET A 44 -25.87 -33.73 -22.89
N PRO A 45 -25.85 -33.26 -21.62
CA PRO A 45 -25.68 -31.85 -21.33
C PRO A 45 -24.34 -31.37 -21.88
N THR A 46 -24.36 -30.20 -22.52
CA THR A 46 -23.15 -29.53 -23.01
C THR A 46 -22.55 -28.74 -21.87
N VAL A 47 -21.25 -28.90 -21.64
CA VAL A 47 -20.48 -28.22 -20.59
C VAL A 47 -19.26 -27.55 -21.20
N ILE A 48 -18.83 -26.43 -20.57
CA ILE A 48 -17.55 -25.81 -20.85
C ILE A 48 -16.57 -26.30 -19.81
N VAL A 49 -15.40 -26.72 -20.26
CA VAL A 49 -14.32 -27.19 -19.41
C VAL A 49 -13.06 -26.37 -19.63
N GLU A 50 -12.30 -26.15 -18.56
CA GLU A 50 -11.00 -25.51 -18.57
C GLU A 50 -9.97 -26.40 -17.85
N PRO A 51 -8.70 -26.40 -18.30
CA PRO A 51 -7.66 -27.14 -17.61
C PRO A 51 -7.27 -26.40 -16.31
N VAL A 52 -6.96 -27.17 -15.26
CA VAL A 52 -6.33 -26.63 -14.05
C VAL A 52 -4.89 -26.26 -14.39
N VAL A 53 -4.56 -25.00 -14.24
CA VAL A 53 -3.21 -24.47 -14.50
C VAL A 53 -2.50 -24.16 -13.19
N LYS A 54 -1.17 -24.26 -13.21
CA LYS A 54 -0.33 -23.68 -12.19
C LYS A 54 0.01 -22.25 -12.55
N ASP A 55 -0.14 -21.36 -11.60
CA ASP A 55 0.20 -19.94 -11.75
C ASP A 55 0.84 -19.42 -10.47
N ASP A 56 1.68 -18.39 -10.63
CA ASP A 56 2.26 -17.68 -9.51
C ASP A 56 1.27 -16.61 -9.06
N VAL A 57 0.73 -16.80 -7.87
CA VAL A 57 -0.40 -16.01 -7.36
C VAL A 57 0.04 -15.06 -6.28
N GLU A 58 -0.11 -13.77 -6.52
CA GLU A 58 0.09 -12.71 -5.54
C GLU A 58 -1.16 -12.52 -4.68
N ILE A 59 -1.01 -12.64 -3.38
CA ILE A 59 -2.10 -12.50 -2.39
C ILE A 59 -1.98 -11.13 -1.73
N TYR A 60 -3.03 -10.34 -1.87
CA TYR A 60 -3.09 -8.99 -1.32
C TYR A 60 -4.10 -8.87 -0.18
N GLY A 61 -3.75 -8.07 0.84
CA GLY A 61 -4.69 -7.49 1.79
C GLY A 61 -5.10 -6.10 1.34
N GLU A 62 -6.37 -5.75 1.47
CA GLU A 62 -6.89 -4.42 1.16
C GLU A 62 -7.25 -3.69 2.46
N TYR A 63 -6.72 -2.47 2.61
CA TYR A 63 -6.88 -1.65 3.81
C TYR A 63 -7.19 -0.22 3.43
N VAL A 64 -7.76 0.54 4.36
CA VAL A 64 -7.86 1.99 4.24
C VAL A 64 -6.65 2.62 4.93
N GLY A 65 -5.91 3.42 4.19
CA GLY A 65 -4.73 4.13 4.68
C GLY A 65 -4.92 5.64 4.67
N ARG A 66 -4.08 6.31 5.45
CA ARG A 66 -3.95 7.77 5.48
C ARG A 66 -2.53 8.17 5.15
N ILE A 67 -2.39 9.12 4.24
CA ILE A 67 -1.09 9.69 3.85
C ILE A 67 -0.66 10.70 4.92
N ARG A 68 0.59 10.59 5.34
CA ARG A 68 1.24 11.51 6.27
C ARG A 68 2.56 12.00 5.69
N ALA A 69 2.95 13.23 6.01
CA ALA A 69 4.26 13.75 5.64
C ALA A 69 5.38 12.94 6.32
N GLN A 70 6.51 12.78 5.64
CA GLN A 70 7.71 12.18 6.23
C GLN A 70 8.19 13.00 7.43
N GLN A 71 8.20 14.32 7.29
CA GLN A 71 8.53 15.26 8.36
C GLN A 71 7.57 16.45 8.30
N PHE A 72 7.17 16.88 9.49
CA PHE A 72 6.33 18.04 9.72
C PHE A 72 6.97 18.86 10.83
N VAL A 73 7.37 20.09 10.53
CA VAL A 73 8.06 20.95 11.49
C VAL A 73 7.42 22.31 11.56
N GLU A 74 7.10 22.73 12.77
CA GLU A 74 6.63 24.07 13.07
C GLU A 74 7.81 25.01 13.23
N VAL A 75 7.82 26.08 12.46
CA VAL A 75 8.79 27.17 12.57
C VAL A 75 8.25 28.17 13.60
N ARG A 76 8.94 28.27 14.74
CA ARG A 76 8.50 29.10 15.86
C ARG A 76 9.53 30.18 16.20
N ALA A 77 9.05 31.37 16.60
CA ALA A 77 9.89 32.41 17.16
C ALA A 77 10.48 31.97 18.51
N ARG A 78 11.81 32.14 18.67
CA ARG A 78 12.54 31.80 19.91
C ARG A 78 12.83 33.03 20.76
N VAL A 79 12.73 34.24 20.16
CA VAL A 79 12.93 35.52 20.81
C VAL A 79 11.75 36.42 20.54
N GLU A 80 11.54 37.40 21.41
CA GLU A 80 10.45 38.36 21.32
C GLU A 80 10.86 39.56 20.43
N GLY A 81 9.96 40.01 19.58
CA GLY A 81 10.20 41.20 18.74
C GLY A 81 9.17 41.33 17.62
N TYR A 82 9.20 42.45 16.93
CA TYR A 82 8.34 42.71 15.78
C TYR A 82 8.87 41.98 14.55
N LEU A 83 7.96 41.31 13.82
CA LEU A 83 8.29 40.62 12.57
C LEU A 83 8.48 41.65 11.46
N GLU A 84 9.73 41.84 10.98
CA GLU A 84 10.04 42.85 9.99
C GLU A 84 9.95 42.36 8.55
N ASN A 85 10.51 41.18 8.28
CA ASN A 85 10.62 40.68 6.92
C ASN A 85 10.21 39.22 6.82
N MET A 86 9.62 38.87 5.68
CA MET A 86 9.37 37.49 5.21
C MET A 86 10.07 37.32 3.86
N LEU A 87 10.93 36.31 3.75
CA LEU A 87 11.86 36.14 2.63
C LEU A 87 11.55 34.83 1.84
N PHE A 88 10.29 34.48 1.76
CA PHE A 88 9.80 33.37 0.95
C PHE A 88 8.42 33.69 0.38
N ALA A 89 7.97 32.93 -0.63
CA ALA A 89 6.60 32.93 -1.07
C ALA A 89 5.86 31.75 -0.42
N GLU A 90 4.62 31.96 0.02
CA GLU A 90 3.77 30.95 0.65
C GLU A 90 3.50 29.79 -0.32
N GLY A 91 3.47 28.55 0.16
CA GLY A 91 3.29 27.36 -0.64
C GLY A 91 4.50 26.91 -1.47
N THR A 92 5.62 27.66 -1.43
CA THR A 92 6.82 27.30 -2.22
C THR A 92 7.75 26.34 -1.48
N TYR A 93 8.66 25.74 -2.24
CA TYR A 93 9.72 24.91 -1.69
C TYR A 93 10.84 25.77 -1.11
N VAL A 94 11.26 25.46 0.11
CA VAL A 94 12.36 26.12 0.81
C VAL A 94 13.47 25.13 1.13
N ASN A 95 14.72 25.60 1.10
CA ASN A 95 15.88 24.78 1.42
C ASN A 95 16.22 24.85 2.91
N LYS A 96 16.85 23.80 3.44
CA LYS A 96 17.41 23.80 4.79
C LYS A 96 18.37 24.99 4.96
N ASN A 97 18.29 25.69 6.11
CA ASN A 97 19.02 26.89 6.48
C ASN A 97 18.66 28.15 5.65
N GLN A 98 17.71 28.09 4.74
CA GLN A 98 17.18 29.30 4.07
C GLN A 98 16.57 30.24 5.11
N VAL A 99 16.85 31.53 5.00
CA VAL A 99 16.23 32.57 5.85
C VAL A 99 14.77 32.68 5.46
N LEU A 100 13.89 32.59 6.44
CA LEU A 100 12.44 32.67 6.26
C LEU A 100 11.89 33.99 6.79
N PHE A 101 12.23 34.34 8.03
CA PHE A 101 11.74 35.52 8.68
C PHE A 101 12.90 36.29 9.35
N VAL A 102 12.72 37.58 9.50
CA VAL A 102 13.61 38.46 10.27
C VAL A 102 12.75 39.17 11.32
N ILE A 103 13.11 38.99 12.57
CA ILE A 103 12.57 39.70 13.73
C ILE A 103 13.46 40.93 13.98
N ASN A 104 12.91 42.04 14.43
CA ASN A 104 13.65 43.25 14.73
C ASN A 104 14.90 42.96 15.56
N GLN A 105 16.06 43.38 15.06
CA GLN A 105 17.37 43.04 15.59
C GLN A 105 17.98 44.11 16.51
N ASP A 106 17.44 45.33 16.51
CA ASP A 106 18.10 46.49 17.07
C ASP A 106 18.47 46.30 18.55
N GLN A 107 17.53 45.82 19.36
CA GLN A 107 17.79 45.55 20.79
C GLN A 107 18.80 44.43 21.02
N TYR A 108 18.78 43.37 20.20
CA TYR A 108 19.66 42.20 20.32
C TYR A 108 21.08 42.56 19.86
N ARG A 109 21.19 43.35 18.78
CA ARG A 109 22.47 43.89 18.29
C ARG A 109 23.11 44.79 19.34
N ALA A 110 22.36 45.72 19.92
CA ALA A 110 22.85 46.58 20.98
C ALA A 110 23.29 45.78 22.23
N LYS A 111 22.57 44.71 22.60
CA LYS A 111 22.93 43.81 23.69
C LYS A 111 24.23 43.05 23.41
N ALA A 112 24.40 42.50 22.21
CA ALA A 112 25.64 41.82 21.80
C ALA A 112 26.83 42.76 21.75
N ASP A 113 26.66 44.01 21.21
CA ASP A 113 27.72 45.00 21.18
C ASP A 113 28.14 45.47 22.56
N LYS A 114 27.18 45.60 23.51
CA LYS A 114 27.48 45.92 24.92
C LYS A 114 28.29 44.78 25.57
N ALA A 115 27.89 43.51 25.39
CA ALA A 115 28.61 42.35 25.93
C ALA A 115 30.02 42.24 25.33
N ARG A 116 30.17 42.50 24.03
CA ARG A 116 31.48 42.51 23.35
C ARG A 116 32.40 43.63 23.89
N ALA A 117 31.85 44.81 24.18
CA ALA A 117 32.62 45.90 24.80
C ALA A 117 33.03 45.57 26.24
N GLN A 118 32.17 44.88 27.01
CA GLN A 118 32.48 44.41 28.37
C GLN A 118 33.61 43.36 28.32
N LEU A 119 33.54 42.36 27.49
CA LEU A 119 34.59 41.36 27.30
C LEU A 119 35.95 42.03 27.01
N LYS A 120 35.97 42.95 26.04
CA LYS A 120 37.19 43.67 25.67
C LYS A 120 37.79 44.45 26.87
N LYS A 121 36.95 45.01 27.75
CA LYS A 121 37.38 45.67 28.97
C LYS A 121 38.03 44.68 29.95
N ASP A 122 37.37 43.49 30.13
CA ASP A 122 37.81 42.49 31.11
C ASP A 122 39.09 41.78 30.63
N GLU A 123 39.20 41.52 29.28
CA GLU A 123 40.46 41.08 28.66
C GLU A 123 41.62 42.03 28.92
N ALA A 124 41.38 43.36 28.83
CA ALA A 124 42.42 44.36 29.14
C ALA A 124 42.82 44.33 30.62
N GLN A 125 41.86 44.06 31.52
CA GLN A 125 42.13 43.92 32.94
C GLN A 125 42.93 42.65 33.24
N ALA A 126 42.59 41.50 32.63
CA ALA A 126 43.32 40.25 32.77
C ALA A 126 44.74 40.37 32.22
N LEU A 127 44.92 41.03 31.08
CA LEU A 127 46.24 41.31 30.48
C LEU A 127 47.10 42.18 31.41
N LYS A 128 46.47 43.15 32.11
CA LYS A 128 47.19 43.94 33.14
C LYS A 128 47.63 43.04 34.29
N ALA A 129 46.77 42.24 34.87
CA ALA A 129 47.09 41.36 35.98
C ALA A 129 48.16 40.31 35.59
N GLU A 130 48.08 39.78 34.36
CA GLU A 130 49.11 38.87 33.82
C GLU A 130 50.51 39.54 33.76
N ARG A 131 50.56 40.79 33.29
CA ARG A 131 51.81 41.54 33.21
C ARG A 131 52.35 41.84 34.60
N ASP A 132 51.51 42.12 35.56
CA ASP A 132 51.90 42.36 36.94
C ASP A 132 52.46 41.08 37.58
N LEU A 133 51.79 39.95 37.38
CA LEU A 133 52.27 38.63 37.83
C LEU A 133 53.61 38.25 37.18
N LYS A 134 53.74 38.43 35.86
CA LYS A 134 55.00 38.22 35.12
C LYS A 134 56.15 39.08 35.62
N ARG A 135 55.86 40.23 36.22
CA ARG A 135 56.86 41.13 36.80
C ARG A 135 57.24 40.72 38.23
N ILE A 136 56.28 40.34 39.06
CA ILE A 136 56.47 39.98 40.46
C ILE A 136 57.12 38.60 40.65
N ARG A 137 56.78 37.61 39.83
CA ARG A 137 57.29 36.24 39.97
C ARG A 137 58.83 36.15 39.87
N PRO A 138 59.56 36.80 38.95
CA PRO A 138 61.03 36.79 38.93
C PRO A 138 61.63 37.58 40.07
N LEU A 139 60.97 38.65 40.56
CA LEU A 139 61.46 39.41 41.74
C LEU A 139 61.37 38.55 43.04
N PHE A 140 60.37 37.78 43.20
CA PHE A 140 60.25 36.83 44.30
C PHE A 140 61.34 35.76 44.22
N GLU A 141 61.57 35.15 43.05
CA GLU A 141 62.64 34.18 42.82
C GLU A 141 64.01 34.75 43.16
N GLN A 142 64.21 36.07 43.04
CA GLN A 142 65.43 36.80 43.40
C GLN A 142 65.39 37.34 44.83
N ASN A 143 64.43 36.97 45.69
CA ASN A 143 64.20 37.45 47.03
C ASN A 143 63.98 39.00 47.11
N ALA A 144 63.50 39.64 46.02
CA ALA A 144 63.24 41.09 45.97
C ALA A 144 61.73 41.42 46.10
N ALA A 145 60.86 40.42 46.24
CA ALA A 145 59.45 40.58 46.56
C ALA A 145 59.04 39.58 47.69
N SER A 146 57.93 39.86 48.42
CA SER A 146 57.44 38.98 49.45
C SER A 146 56.53 37.84 48.86
N GLN A 147 56.36 36.76 49.61
CA GLN A 147 55.40 35.69 49.28
C GLN A 147 53.98 36.28 49.13
N LEU A 148 53.59 37.18 50.01
CA LEU A 148 52.29 37.86 49.97
C LEU A 148 52.08 38.63 48.66
N ASP A 149 53.12 39.29 48.12
CA ASP A 149 53.03 40.01 46.84
C ASP A 149 52.81 39.04 45.67
N LEU A 150 53.48 37.88 45.70
CA LEU A 150 53.29 36.84 44.67
C LEU A 150 51.87 36.26 44.75
N ASP A 151 51.43 35.84 45.96
CA ASP A 151 50.09 35.26 46.18
C ASP A 151 48.98 36.24 45.73
N ASN A 152 49.13 37.51 46.06
CA ASN A 152 48.21 38.58 45.64
C ASN A 152 48.16 38.74 44.12
N ALA A 153 49.33 38.70 43.45
CA ALA A 153 49.40 38.84 41.99
C ALA A 153 48.82 37.61 41.28
N GLU A 154 49.05 36.39 41.81
CA GLU A 154 48.46 35.16 41.31
C GLU A 154 46.92 35.17 41.46
N ALA A 155 46.41 35.48 42.65
CA ALA A 155 44.99 35.59 42.91
C ALA A 155 44.29 36.67 42.06
N ALA A 156 44.98 37.80 41.83
CA ALA A 156 44.46 38.89 40.98
C ALA A 156 44.38 38.45 39.50
N TYR A 157 45.36 37.69 39.01
CA TYR A 157 45.34 37.14 37.67
C TYR A 157 44.24 36.08 37.51
N GLU A 158 44.16 35.10 38.40
CA GLU A 158 43.11 34.06 38.39
C GLU A 158 41.69 34.66 38.44
N SER A 159 41.51 35.69 39.30
CA SER A 159 40.23 36.40 39.42
C SER A 159 39.87 37.12 38.10
N ALA A 160 40.87 37.76 37.47
CA ALA A 160 40.66 38.47 36.20
C ALA A 160 40.39 37.48 35.07
N GLU A 161 41.06 36.34 35.00
CA GLU A 161 40.82 35.27 34.05
C GLU A 161 39.41 34.68 34.19
N ALA A 162 38.96 34.44 35.43
CA ALA A 162 37.57 33.99 35.70
C ALA A 162 36.54 35.03 35.26
N THR A 163 36.86 36.36 35.37
CA THR A 163 35.98 37.44 34.91
C THR A 163 35.89 37.47 33.38
N VAL A 164 37.00 37.23 32.67
CA VAL A 164 37.01 37.10 31.19
C VAL A 164 36.12 35.96 30.77
N ALA A 165 36.28 34.77 31.37
CA ALA A 165 35.44 33.59 31.04
C ALA A 165 33.93 33.86 31.28
N MET A 166 33.56 34.61 32.31
CA MET A 166 32.18 35.07 32.51
C MET A 166 31.68 35.99 31.41
N SER A 167 32.48 37.00 31.01
CA SER A 167 32.13 37.93 29.96
C SER A 167 32.08 37.29 28.55
N GLU A 168 32.90 36.27 28.30
CA GLU A 168 32.82 35.42 27.12
C GLU A 168 31.49 34.69 27.03
N ALA A 169 31.05 34.10 28.16
CA ALA A 169 29.74 33.40 28.23
C ALA A 169 28.58 34.38 28.03
N ASP A 170 28.64 35.56 28.61
CA ASP A 170 27.63 36.62 28.43
C ASP A 170 27.56 37.09 26.96
N LEU A 171 28.69 37.24 26.28
CA LEU A 171 28.75 37.59 24.85
C LEU A 171 28.15 36.45 24.01
N ALA A 172 28.53 35.22 24.26
CA ALA A 172 28.00 34.06 23.56
C ALA A 172 26.48 33.97 23.69
N GLN A 173 25.93 34.22 24.88
CA GLN A 173 24.48 34.26 25.11
C GLN A 173 23.81 35.38 24.29
N ALA A 174 24.39 36.59 24.27
CA ALA A 174 23.82 37.71 23.52
C ALA A 174 23.89 37.50 22.00
N GLU A 175 24.95 36.89 21.48
CA GLU A 175 25.09 36.54 20.06
C GLU A 175 24.12 35.42 19.66
N LEU A 176 23.85 34.43 20.54
CA LEU A 176 22.86 33.39 20.34
C LEU A 176 21.46 34.00 20.22
N GLU A 177 21.09 34.91 21.11
CA GLU A 177 19.80 35.62 21.06
C GLU A 177 19.66 36.45 19.78
N LEU A 178 20.71 37.16 19.37
CA LEU A 178 20.76 37.86 18.09
C LEU A 178 20.60 36.90 16.90
N GLY A 179 21.24 35.71 16.98
CA GLY A 179 21.09 34.66 15.95
C GLY A 179 19.66 34.17 15.81
N TYR A 180 18.90 34.10 16.89
CA TYR A 180 17.49 33.67 16.89
C TYR A 180 16.55 34.70 16.24
N THR A 181 16.96 35.94 16.04
CA THR A 181 16.18 36.93 15.29
C THR A 181 16.10 36.63 13.80
N ILE A 182 17.04 35.86 13.26
CA ILE A 182 17.04 35.35 11.89
C ILE A 182 16.49 33.95 11.88
N VAL A 183 15.20 33.80 11.61
CA VAL A 183 14.53 32.52 11.60
C VAL A 183 14.81 31.78 10.30
N ARG A 184 15.44 30.61 10.40
CA ARG A 184 15.83 29.77 9.27
C ARG A 184 15.05 28.45 9.21
N SER A 185 14.94 27.90 8.02
CA SER A 185 14.34 26.59 7.83
C SER A 185 15.18 25.48 8.46
N PRO A 186 14.62 24.62 9.32
CA PRO A 186 15.33 23.49 9.90
C PRO A 186 15.51 22.31 8.93
N LEU A 187 14.66 22.24 7.88
CA LEU A 187 14.69 21.19 6.85
C LEU A 187 14.32 21.76 5.47
N SER A 188 14.56 21.00 4.41
CA SER A 188 14.05 21.31 3.08
C SER A 188 12.66 20.73 2.90
N GLY A 189 11.72 21.48 2.32
CA GLY A 189 10.33 21.08 2.13
C GLY A 189 9.44 22.23 1.69
N HIS A 190 8.13 21.98 1.58
CA HIS A 190 7.15 23.03 1.25
C HIS A 190 6.73 23.77 2.51
N ILE A 191 6.82 25.10 2.44
CA ILE A 191 6.37 25.95 3.51
C ILE A 191 4.87 26.29 3.33
N SER A 192 4.12 26.27 4.43
CA SER A 192 2.72 26.68 4.45
C SER A 192 2.55 28.20 4.30
N GLU A 193 1.32 28.67 4.40
CA GLU A 193 1.02 30.08 4.67
C GLU A 193 1.62 30.54 6.00
N ARG A 194 1.83 31.87 6.15
CA ARG A 194 2.23 32.47 7.41
C ARG A 194 1.08 32.45 8.42
N ASN A 195 1.42 32.20 9.68
CA ASN A 195 0.44 32.27 10.79
C ASN A 195 0.36 33.67 11.44
N VAL A 196 1.28 34.59 11.09
CA VAL A 196 1.39 35.93 11.64
C VAL A 196 1.76 36.91 10.55
N ASP A 197 1.21 38.14 10.64
CA ASP A 197 1.49 39.22 9.69
C ASP A 197 2.75 39.99 10.06
N LEU A 198 3.37 40.62 9.05
CA LEU A 198 4.47 41.55 9.25
C LEU A 198 4.05 42.72 10.17
N GLY A 199 4.94 43.17 11.04
CA GLY A 199 4.67 44.15 12.06
C GLY A 199 4.00 43.63 13.32
N THR A 200 3.69 42.30 13.40
CA THR A 200 3.15 41.69 14.61
C THR A 200 4.26 41.39 15.61
N LEU A 201 4.00 41.58 16.88
CA LEU A 201 4.86 41.16 17.97
C LEU A 201 4.79 39.64 18.11
N VAL A 202 5.93 38.95 17.94
CA VAL A 202 6.06 37.50 18.05
C VAL A 202 7.00 37.14 19.20
N GLY A 203 6.91 35.90 19.73
CA GLY A 203 7.81 35.49 20.81
C GLY A 203 7.34 34.21 21.51
N PRO A 204 8.14 33.62 22.43
CA PRO A 204 7.84 32.38 23.11
C PRO A 204 6.56 32.36 23.95
N GLY A 205 6.15 33.53 24.49
CA GLY A 205 4.99 33.68 25.38
C GLY A 205 3.66 33.94 24.68
N GLY A 206 3.65 34.09 23.35
CA GLY A 206 2.46 34.50 22.60
C GLY A 206 2.34 33.87 21.24
N LYS A 207 2.28 34.68 20.17
CA LYS A 207 2.25 34.23 18.77
C LYS A 207 3.64 33.72 18.35
N SER A 208 3.96 32.48 18.73
CA SER A 208 5.26 31.87 18.43
C SER A 208 5.30 31.13 17.10
N LEU A 209 4.20 30.52 16.66
CA LEU A 209 4.10 29.78 15.40
C LEU A 209 4.09 30.76 14.23
N LEU A 210 5.12 30.71 13.40
CA LEU A 210 5.29 31.59 12.24
C LEU A 210 4.82 30.94 10.94
N ALA A 211 5.24 29.71 10.69
CA ALA A 211 4.87 28.90 9.54
C ALA A 211 5.10 27.41 9.84
N THR A 212 4.66 26.56 8.94
CA THR A 212 4.91 25.12 8.99
C THR A 212 5.66 24.67 7.75
N ILE A 213 6.59 23.74 7.89
CA ILE A 213 7.32 23.17 6.75
C ILE A 213 7.03 21.67 6.71
N VAL A 214 6.63 21.20 5.54
CA VAL A 214 6.23 19.82 5.27
C VAL A 214 7.19 19.22 4.26
N LYS A 215 7.87 18.14 4.65
CA LYS A 215 8.66 17.33 3.74
C LYS A 215 7.80 16.20 3.20
N SER A 216 7.53 16.22 1.89
CA SER A 216 6.61 15.32 1.19
C SER A 216 7.15 14.73 -0.10
N ASP A 217 8.45 14.81 -0.36
CA ASP A 217 9.16 14.10 -1.43
C ASP A 217 9.10 12.57 -1.25
N THR A 218 9.03 12.13 -0.02
CA THR A 218 8.60 10.81 0.41
C THR A 218 7.47 10.98 1.42
N VAL A 219 6.44 10.16 1.35
CA VAL A 219 5.31 10.18 2.29
C VAL A 219 5.22 8.87 3.04
N LEU A 220 4.58 8.92 4.19
CA LEU A 220 4.25 7.76 5.00
C LEU A 220 2.77 7.43 4.78
N VAL A 221 2.47 6.16 4.62
CA VAL A 221 1.10 5.65 4.52
C VAL A 221 0.83 4.81 5.74
N ASP A 222 0.02 5.33 6.66
CA ASP A 222 -0.40 4.63 7.86
C ASP A 222 -1.73 3.92 7.56
N PHE A 223 -1.84 2.64 7.91
CA PHE A 223 -3.06 1.85 7.79
C PHE A 223 -3.16 0.83 8.92
N SER A 224 -4.39 0.38 9.20
CA SER A 224 -4.64 -0.59 10.26
C SER A 224 -4.84 -1.99 9.69
N MET A 225 -4.14 -2.96 10.24
CA MET A 225 -4.20 -4.37 9.88
C MET A 225 -4.83 -5.19 11.02
N THR A 226 -5.64 -6.21 10.69
CA THR A 226 -6.23 -7.07 11.72
C THR A 226 -5.20 -8.04 12.30
N ALA A 227 -5.41 -8.43 13.56
CA ALA A 227 -4.56 -9.45 14.19
C ALA A 227 -4.64 -10.81 13.46
N LEU A 228 -5.79 -11.12 12.82
CA LEU A 228 -5.96 -12.34 12.03
C LEU A 228 -5.06 -12.34 10.78
N ASP A 229 -5.03 -11.22 10.04
CA ASP A 229 -4.20 -11.11 8.84
C ASP A 229 -2.70 -11.16 9.20
N TYR A 230 -2.34 -10.58 10.36
CA TYR A 230 -0.98 -10.71 10.89
C TYR A 230 -0.59 -12.14 11.19
N LEU A 231 -1.47 -12.90 11.87
CA LEU A 231 -1.20 -14.32 12.17
C LEU A 231 -1.04 -15.14 10.90
N LYS A 232 -1.91 -14.94 9.90
CA LYS A 232 -1.78 -15.57 8.58
C LYS A 232 -0.45 -15.23 7.89
N SER A 233 0.01 -13.98 8.01
CA SER A 233 1.32 -13.55 7.48
C SER A 233 2.46 -14.21 8.23
N LYS A 234 2.36 -14.32 9.57
CA LYS A 234 3.36 -14.97 10.43
C LYS A 234 3.50 -16.47 10.18
N GLU A 235 2.40 -17.19 9.97
CA GLU A 235 2.41 -18.63 9.59
C GLU A 235 3.26 -18.88 8.34
N ARG A 236 3.40 -17.87 7.49
CA ARG A 236 4.20 -17.88 6.26
C ARG A 236 5.57 -17.21 6.41
N ASN A 237 6.02 -16.98 7.64
CA ASN A 237 7.29 -16.31 7.99
C ASN A 237 7.45 -14.89 7.40
N ILE A 238 6.36 -14.18 7.10
CA ILE A 238 6.42 -12.81 6.63
C ILE A 238 6.62 -11.87 7.82
N ASN A 239 7.73 -11.15 7.84
CA ASN A 239 8.04 -10.13 8.82
C ASN A 239 7.73 -8.75 8.24
N LEU A 240 6.63 -8.13 8.69
CA LEU A 240 6.30 -6.76 8.33
C LEU A 240 7.31 -5.80 8.97
N GLY A 241 7.83 -4.86 8.17
CA GLY A 241 8.81 -3.87 8.65
C GLY A 241 10.26 -4.36 8.74
N GLN A 242 10.56 -5.59 8.31
CA GLN A 242 11.93 -6.11 8.22
C GLN A 242 12.19 -6.63 6.82
N GLN A 243 13.33 -6.24 6.24
CA GLN A 243 13.78 -6.79 4.97
C GLN A 243 14.28 -8.22 5.17
N ASP A 244 13.74 -9.14 4.39
CA ASP A 244 14.17 -10.54 4.37
C ASP A 244 14.97 -10.82 3.10
N SER A 245 16.30 -10.93 3.26
CA SER A 245 17.22 -11.20 2.14
C SER A 245 17.10 -12.61 1.57
N THR A 246 16.36 -13.50 2.21
CA THR A 246 16.18 -14.90 1.75
C THR A 246 15.07 -15.06 0.72
N ARG A 247 14.25 -14.01 0.50
CA ARG A 247 13.11 -14.03 -0.40
C ARG A 247 13.39 -13.27 -1.68
N SER A 248 12.78 -13.74 -2.77
CA SER A 248 12.78 -13.06 -4.08
C SER A 248 11.90 -11.80 -4.10
N TRP A 249 11.00 -11.63 -3.13
CA TRP A 249 10.06 -10.51 -3.03
C TRP A 249 9.98 -9.95 -1.61
N GLN A 250 9.54 -8.70 -1.47
CA GLN A 250 9.35 -8.02 -0.19
C GLN A 250 7.91 -7.55 -0.06
N PRO A 251 7.34 -7.51 1.17
CA PRO A 251 6.04 -6.89 1.41
C PRO A 251 6.03 -5.45 0.93
N ASN A 252 5.31 -5.20 -0.14
CA ASN A 252 5.17 -3.88 -0.73
C ASN A 252 3.71 -3.46 -0.74
N ILE A 253 3.49 -2.15 -0.77
CA ILE A 253 2.16 -1.59 -0.92
C ILE A 253 1.99 -0.92 -2.28
N THR A 254 0.80 -1.04 -2.81
CA THR A 254 0.29 -0.22 -3.90
C THR A 254 -0.90 0.56 -3.38
N ILE A 255 -1.00 1.83 -3.74
CA ILE A 255 -2.12 2.66 -3.32
C ILE A 255 -3.01 3.05 -4.50
N THR A 256 -4.31 3.15 -4.22
CA THR A 256 -5.30 3.66 -5.15
C THR A 256 -5.84 4.97 -4.61
N LEU A 257 -5.74 6.02 -5.40
CA LEU A 257 -6.17 7.37 -5.04
C LEU A 257 -7.71 7.48 -5.03
N ALA A 258 -8.21 8.62 -4.55
CA ALA A 258 -9.66 8.86 -4.42
C ALA A 258 -10.42 8.85 -5.77
N ASP A 259 -9.72 9.12 -6.88
CA ASP A 259 -10.24 9.05 -8.24
C ASP A 259 -10.20 7.64 -8.86
N ASN A 260 -9.87 6.62 -8.06
CA ASN A 260 -9.61 5.22 -8.44
C ASN A 260 -8.39 5.01 -9.35
N THR A 261 -7.53 5.98 -9.54
CA THR A 261 -6.25 5.77 -10.23
C THR A 261 -5.26 5.05 -9.32
N VAL A 262 -4.52 4.10 -9.90
CA VAL A 262 -3.45 3.39 -9.18
C VAL A 262 -2.19 4.24 -9.24
N TYR A 263 -1.59 4.50 -8.07
CA TYR A 263 -0.34 5.26 -7.99
C TYR A 263 0.82 4.44 -8.56
N PRO A 264 1.67 5.02 -9.44
CA PRO A 264 2.64 4.24 -10.23
C PRO A 264 3.85 3.73 -9.44
N PHE A 265 4.10 4.24 -8.25
CA PHE A 265 5.23 3.80 -7.42
C PHE A 265 4.73 2.84 -6.33
N LYS A 266 5.58 1.86 -6.01
CA LYS A 266 5.36 0.95 -4.88
C LYS A 266 6.01 1.53 -3.62
N GLY A 267 5.35 1.35 -2.47
CA GLY A 267 5.91 1.63 -1.16
C GLY A 267 6.32 0.35 -0.45
N TYR A 268 7.14 0.48 0.59
CA TYR A 268 7.60 -0.64 1.40
C TYR A 268 7.22 -0.42 2.86
N VAL A 269 6.79 -1.49 3.52
CA VAL A 269 6.48 -1.45 4.95
C VAL A 269 7.78 -1.23 5.72
N ASP A 270 7.86 -0.13 6.46
CA ASP A 270 9.01 0.23 7.28
C ASP A 270 8.76 0.03 8.78
N PHE A 271 7.50 0.01 9.20
CA PHE A 271 7.12 -0.14 10.60
C PHE A 271 5.79 -0.88 10.75
N ALA A 272 5.72 -1.75 11.75
CA ALA A 272 4.48 -2.37 12.22
C ALA A 272 4.45 -2.27 13.75
N GLU A 273 3.35 -1.78 14.30
CA GLU A 273 3.15 -1.63 15.74
C GLU A 273 3.22 -3.01 16.41
N PRO A 274 4.02 -3.20 17.46
CA PRO A 274 4.13 -4.50 18.13
C PRO A 274 2.94 -4.82 19.05
N GLN A 275 2.03 -3.87 19.24
CA GLN A 275 0.87 -3.99 20.12
C GLN A 275 -0.43 -3.85 19.31
N VAL A 276 -1.39 -4.75 19.60
CA VAL A 276 -2.75 -4.68 19.07
C VAL A 276 -3.59 -3.77 19.96
N ASP A 277 -4.33 -2.85 19.36
CA ASP A 277 -5.32 -2.05 20.07
C ASP A 277 -6.48 -2.97 20.50
N PRO A 278 -6.72 -3.09 21.84
CA PRO A 278 -7.75 -3.99 22.36
C PRO A 278 -9.18 -3.55 22.05
N GLN A 279 -9.40 -2.30 21.64
CA GLN A 279 -10.73 -1.79 21.30
C GLN A 279 -11.12 -2.16 19.86
N THR A 280 -10.16 -2.15 18.95
CA THR A 280 -10.41 -2.39 17.51
C THR A 280 -9.95 -3.77 17.05
N GLY A 281 -9.09 -4.45 17.80
CA GLY A 281 -8.46 -5.71 17.39
C GLY A 281 -7.49 -5.56 16.23
N THR A 282 -7.03 -4.33 15.95
CA THR A 282 -6.11 -4.00 14.87
C THR A 282 -4.81 -3.41 15.41
N PHE A 283 -3.78 -3.38 14.59
CA PHE A 283 -2.53 -2.67 14.88
C PHE A 283 -2.14 -1.81 13.67
N SER A 284 -1.37 -0.77 13.95
CA SER A 284 -0.94 0.18 12.94
C SER A 284 0.25 -0.38 12.16
N VAL A 285 0.17 -0.26 10.84
CA VAL A 285 1.27 -0.55 9.91
C VAL A 285 1.57 0.71 9.14
N ARG A 286 2.86 1.00 8.95
CA ARG A 286 3.34 2.14 8.20
C ARG A 286 4.18 1.67 7.03
N ALA A 287 3.98 2.31 5.90
CA ALA A 287 4.82 2.11 4.73
C ALA A 287 5.35 3.45 4.21
N GLU A 288 6.59 3.43 3.75
CA GLU A 288 7.24 4.55 3.09
C GLU A 288 6.97 4.49 1.58
N MET A 289 6.53 5.62 0.99
CA MET A 289 6.12 5.73 -0.40
C MET A 289 6.82 6.91 -1.07
N PRO A 290 7.56 6.70 -2.17
CA PRO A 290 8.15 7.81 -2.95
C PRO A 290 7.08 8.72 -3.54
N ASN A 291 7.29 10.04 -3.46
CA ASN A 291 6.36 11.05 -3.98
C ASN A 291 7.09 12.15 -4.79
N PRO A 292 7.85 11.79 -5.84
CA PRO A 292 8.70 12.73 -6.57
C PRO A 292 7.91 13.82 -7.30
N LYS A 293 6.66 13.55 -7.67
CA LYS A 293 5.76 14.51 -8.32
C LYS A 293 4.84 15.25 -7.36
N GLN A 294 4.93 14.95 -6.05
CA GLN A 294 4.13 15.55 -4.98
C GLN A 294 2.60 15.45 -5.19
N VAL A 295 2.16 14.42 -5.87
CA VAL A 295 0.73 14.12 -6.09
C VAL A 295 0.06 13.68 -4.79
N LEU A 296 0.80 13.01 -3.92
CA LEU A 296 0.33 12.52 -2.63
C LEU A 296 0.41 13.66 -1.60
N LEU A 297 -0.74 14.16 -1.19
CA LEU A 297 -0.81 15.23 -0.18
C LEU A 297 -1.04 14.62 1.21
N PRO A 298 -0.26 15.02 2.22
CA PRO A 298 -0.51 14.63 3.60
C PRO A 298 -1.94 14.98 4.04
N GLY A 299 -2.59 14.02 4.70
CA GLY A 299 -3.99 14.13 5.13
C GLY A 299 -4.98 13.38 4.25
N GLN A 300 -4.63 13.03 3.01
CA GLN A 300 -5.49 12.25 2.12
C GLN A 300 -5.68 10.81 2.62
N PHE A 301 -6.89 10.27 2.37
CA PHE A 301 -7.17 8.84 2.51
C PHE A 301 -6.92 8.13 1.18
N THR A 302 -6.50 6.88 1.28
CA THR A 302 -6.19 6.03 0.11
C THR A 302 -6.56 4.58 0.40
N LYS A 303 -6.84 3.80 -0.65
CA LYS A 303 -6.93 2.34 -0.53
C LYS A 303 -5.53 1.76 -0.68
N VAL A 304 -5.13 0.96 0.27
CA VAL A 304 -3.82 0.31 0.33
C VAL A 304 -4.00 -1.17 -0.01
N LYS A 305 -3.27 -1.64 -1.02
CA LYS A 305 -3.09 -3.07 -1.31
C LYS A 305 -1.70 -3.47 -0.83
N LEU A 306 -1.65 -4.28 0.21
CA LEU A 306 -0.41 -4.83 0.76
C LEU A 306 -0.20 -6.23 0.21
N LEU A 307 0.94 -6.48 -0.42
CA LEU A 307 1.35 -7.82 -0.83
C LEU A 307 1.68 -8.65 0.42
N LEU A 308 0.83 -9.64 0.71
CA LEU A 308 0.94 -10.50 1.89
C LEU A 308 1.66 -11.81 1.60
N ASP A 309 1.53 -12.34 0.37
CA ASP A 309 2.14 -13.62 0.01
C ASP A 309 2.27 -13.75 -1.51
N VAL A 310 3.25 -14.53 -1.96
CA VAL A 310 3.39 -14.99 -3.34
C VAL A 310 3.45 -16.51 -3.32
N ARG A 311 2.46 -17.15 -3.92
CA ARG A 311 2.41 -18.61 -4.03
C ARG A 311 2.88 -19.04 -5.40
N GLU A 312 4.08 -19.53 -5.47
CA GLU A 312 4.65 -20.06 -6.70
C GLU A 312 3.99 -21.40 -7.05
N GLY A 313 3.55 -21.57 -8.29
CA GLY A 313 2.96 -22.79 -8.82
C GLY A 313 1.66 -23.24 -8.13
N ALA A 314 0.85 -22.30 -7.66
CA ALA A 314 -0.46 -22.62 -7.07
C ALA A 314 -1.44 -23.11 -8.13
N LEU A 315 -2.24 -24.13 -7.79
CA LEU A 315 -3.33 -24.58 -8.65
C LEU A 315 -4.48 -23.58 -8.60
N VAL A 316 -4.85 -23.04 -9.74
CA VAL A 316 -5.85 -21.98 -9.87
C VAL A 316 -7.01 -22.46 -10.71
N VAL A 317 -8.24 -22.18 -10.24
CA VAL A 317 -9.47 -22.44 -10.99
C VAL A 317 -10.38 -21.21 -10.97
N PRO A 318 -11.20 -20.98 -12.01
CA PRO A 318 -12.20 -19.94 -11.97
C PRO A 318 -13.20 -20.13 -10.83
N MET A 319 -13.49 -19.10 -10.05
CA MET A 319 -14.45 -19.17 -8.93
C MET A 319 -15.85 -19.65 -9.39
N LYS A 320 -16.23 -19.33 -10.62
CA LYS A 320 -17.50 -19.79 -11.22
C LYS A 320 -17.60 -21.34 -11.35
N ALA A 321 -16.48 -22.08 -11.35
CA ALA A 321 -16.47 -23.55 -11.39
C ALA A 321 -16.73 -24.19 -10.02
N VAL A 322 -16.64 -23.43 -8.95
CA VAL A 322 -16.75 -23.91 -7.58
C VAL A 322 -18.20 -23.85 -7.11
N THR A 323 -18.68 -24.96 -6.54
CA THR A 323 -20.01 -25.06 -5.92
C THR A 323 -19.85 -25.20 -4.42
N ILE A 324 -20.43 -24.28 -3.65
CA ILE A 324 -20.42 -24.34 -2.18
C ILE A 324 -21.72 -24.99 -1.71
N GLU A 325 -21.62 -26.10 -0.98
CA GLU A 325 -22.75 -26.84 -0.42
C GLU A 325 -22.59 -27.07 1.09
N LYS A 326 -23.63 -27.66 1.71
CA LYS A 326 -23.54 -28.11 3.11
C LYS A 326 -22.45 -29.19 3.23
N GLY A 327 -21.29 -28.80 3.75
CA GLY A 327 -20.17 -29.73 3.95
C GLY A 327 -18.86 -29.27 3.24
N GLY A 328 -18.90 -28.21 2.44
CA GLY A 328 -17.68 -27.63 1.86
C GLY A 328 -17.80 -27.23 0.40
N ALA A 329 -16.65 -27.05 -0.23
CA ALA A 329 -16.53 -26.66 -1.63
C ALA A 329 -16.35 -27.90 -2.51
N TYR A 330 -17.03 -27.91 -3.63
CA TYR A 330 -16.99 -28.99 -4.61
C TYR A 330 -16.77 -28.44 -6.01
N ILE A 331 -16.16 -29.27 -6.85
CA ILE A 331 -15.98 -28.98 -8.27
C ILE A 331 -16.30 -30.24 -9.07
N TYR A 332 -16.76 -30.05 -10.31
CA TYR A 332 -16.92 -31.16 -11.25
C TYR A 332 -15.66 -31.30 -12.10
N THR A 333 -14.98 -32.42 -11.98
CA THR A 333 -13.84 -32.80 -12.83
C THR A 333 -14.31 -33.73 -13.94
N MET A 334 -13.67 -33.65 -15.09
CA MET A 334 -13.98 -34.52 -16.24
C MET A 334 -12.94 -35.66 -16.31
N ARG A 335 -13.42 -36.90 -16.41
CA ARG A 335 -12.60 -38.08 -16.67
C ARG A 335 -12.31 -38.23 -18.16
N LYS A 336 -11.37 -39.08 -18.53
CA LYS A 336 -10.97 -39.41 -19.92
C LYS A 336 -12.09 -40.00 -20.76
N ASP A 337 -13.14 -40.56 -20.15
CA ASP A 337 -14.32 -41.15 -20.78
C ASP A 337 -15.47 -40.13 -20.95
N ASN A 338 -15.23 -38.84 -20.75
CA ASN A 338 -16.20 -37.76 -20.74
C ASN A 338 -17.28 -37.90 -19.65
N ALA A 339 -17.04 -38.67 -18.61
CA ALA A 339 -17.90 -38.72 -17.43
C ALA A 339 -17.45 -37.68 -16.41
N VAL A 340 -18.42 -37.02 -15.77
CA VAL A 340 -18.12 -36.03 -14.73
C VAL A 340 -18.09 -36.65 -13.34
N GLU A 341 -17.16 -36.21 -12.53
CA GLU A 341 -17.02 -36.61 -11.13
C GLU A 341 -17.12 -35.38 -10.25
N LYS A 342 -17.96 -35.42 -9.22
CA LYS A 342 -18.03 -34.38 -8.21
C LYS A 342 -16.97 -34.65 -7.15
N ARG A 343 -16.04 -33.72 -6.97
CA ARG A 343 -14.91 -33.87 -6.05
C ARG A 343 -14.91 -32.75 -5.02
N PHE A 344 -14.63 -33.12 -3.79
CA PHE A 344 -14.39 -32.16 -2.70
C PHE A 344 -13.03 -31.49 -2.90
N ILE A 345 -12.98 -30.18 -2.67
CA ILE A 345 -11.77 -29.39 -2.76
C ILE A 345 -11.61 -28.51 -1.51
N GLU A 346 -10.36 -28.28 -1.11
CA GLU A 346 -10.02 -27.29 -0.10
C GLU A 346 -9.63 -26.01 -0.81
N LEU A 347 -10.40 -24.93 -0.54
CA LEU A 347 -10.16 -23.62 -1.12
C LEU A 347 -9.09 -22.87 -0.33
N GLY A 348 -8.20 -22.22 -1.06
CA GLY A 348 -7.29 -21.20 -0.58
C GLY A 348 -7.86 -19.80 -0.76
N PRO A 349 -6.99 -18.79 -0.82
CA PRO A 349 -7.40 -17.40 -1.06
C PRO A 349 -7.97 -17.19 -2.47
N GLU A 350 -8.92 -16.25 -2.55
CA GLU A 350 -9.46 -15.76 -3.81
C GLU A 350 -8.51 -14.73 -4.43
N VAL A 351 -8.33 -14.78 -5.75
CA VAL A 351 -7.47 -13.87 -6.50
C VAL A 351 -8.19 -13.42 -7.76
N GLY A 352 -8.74 -12.22 -7.73
CA GLY A 352 -9.56 -11.70 -8.81
C GLY A 352 -10.81 -12.57 -9.04
N ASN A 353 -10.94 -13.14 -10.25
CA ASN A 353 -12.04 -14.05 -10.60
C ASN A 353 -11.72 -15.53 -10.36
N ASN A 354 -10.54 -15.81 -9.84
CA ASN A 354 -10.03 -17.16 -9.62
C ASN A 354 -9.88 -17.45 -8.13
N VAL A 355 -9.77 -18.73 -7.80
CA VAL A 355 -9.48 -19.19 -6.44
C VAL A 355 -8.36 -20.23 -6.47
N VAL A 356 -7.48 -20.14 -5.49
CA VAL A 356 -6.43 -21.14 -5.29
C VAL A 356 -7.05 -22.40 -4.71
N VAL A 357 -6.68 -23.56 -5.22
CA VAL A 357 -7.08 -24.86 -4.66
C VAL A 357 -5.89 -25.47 -3.92
N GLU A 358 -6.05 -25.64 -2.61
CA GLU A 358 -4.97 -26.19 -1.76
C GLU A 358 -4.91 -27.71 -1.86
N ARG A 359 -6.07 -28.37 -1.98
CA ARG A 359 -6.17 -29.83 -2.11
C ARG A 359 -7.39 -30.25 -2.92
N GLY A 360 -7.28 -31.41 -3.57
CA GLY A 360 -8.39 -32.05 -4.29
C GLY A 360 -8.29 -32.03 -5.80
N LEU A 361 -7.35 -31.30 -6.39
CA LEU A 361 -7.08 -31.26 -7.83
C LEU A 361 -5.61 -31.51 -8.14
N ALA A 362 -5.36 -31.89 -9.40
CA ALA A 362 -4.03 -32.00 -9.96
C ALA A 362 -3.89 -31.10 -11.21
N GLU A 363 -2.65 -30.73 -11.53
CA GLU A 363 -2.33 -29.96 -12.72
C GLU A 363 -2.79 -30.68 -13.99
N GLY A 364 -3.40 -29.95 -14.93
CA GLY A 364 -3.88 -30.46 -16.20
C GLY A 364 -5.20 -31.24 -16.11
N GLU A 365 -5.82 -31.40 -14.93
CA GLU A 365 -7.18 -31.94 -14.83
C GLU A 365 -8.19 -30.96 -15.47
N MET A 366 -9.16 -31.50 -16.18
CA MET A 366 -10.22 -30.69 -16.80
C MET A 366 -11.33 -30.48 -15.79
N VAL A 367 -11.66 -29.20 -15.51
CA VAL A 367 -12.75 -28.82 -14.61
C VAL A 367 -13.91 -28.19 -15.38
N VAL A 368 -15.13 -28.49 -14.96
CA VAL A 368 -16.33 -27.93 -15.57
C VAL A 368 -16.55 -26.52 -15.04
N VAL A 369 -16.52 -25.54 -15.92
CA VAL A 369 -16.66 -24.12 -15.59
C VAL A 369 -18.09 -23.63 -15.79
N GLU A 370 -18.82 -24.19 -16.78
CA GLU A 370 -20.22 -23.85 -17.06
C GLU A 370 -21.06 -25.09 -17.38
N GLY A 371 -22.36 -25.03 -17.06
CA GLY A 371 -23.30 -26.10 -17.33
C GLY A 371 -23.45 -27.13 -16.21
N PHE A 372 -22.80 -26.95 -15.06
CA PHE A 372 -22.76 -27.92 -13.96
C PHE A 372 -24.10 -28.09 -13.21
N HIS A 373 -25.04 -27.12 -13.29
CA HIS A 373 -26.32 -27.17 -12.56
C HIS A 373 -27.21 -28.40 -12.92
N LYS A 374 -27.00 -29.04 -14.07
CA LYS A 374 -27.75 -30.18 -14.55
C LYS A 374 -26.98 -31.49 -14.40
N LEU A 375 -25.79 -31.47 -13.83
CA LEU A 375 -24.91 -32.61 -13.73
C LEU A 375 -25.20 -33.46 -12.49
N THR A 376 -25.11 -34.74 -12.68
CA THR A 376 -25.05 -35.73 -11.59
C THR A 376 -23.74 -36.52 -11.72
N PRO A 377 -23.12 -36.92 -10.60
CA PRO A 377 -21.89 -37.71 -10.64
C PRO A 377 -22.02 -38.96 -11.52
N GLY A 378 -21.05 -39.20 -12.41
CA GLY A 378 -21.03 -40.31 -13.36
C GLY A 378 -21.74 -40.03 -14.70
N MET A 379 -22.39 -38.88 -14.89
CA MET A 379 -23.05 -38.51 -16.13
C MET A 379 -22.04 -38.24 -17.25
N LYS A 380 -22.31 -38.72 -18.47
CA LYS A 380 -21.52 -38.37 -19.66
C LYS A 380 -21.96 -37.02 -20.21
N VAL A 381 -21.02 -36.17 -20.57
CA VAL A 381 -21.23 -34.81 -21.06
C VAL A 381 -20.64 -34.63 -22.45
N ARG A 382 -21.16 -33.64 -23.17
CA ARG A 382 -20.56 -33.15 -24.40
C ARG A 382 -19.75 -31.90 -24.07
N VAL A 383 -18.46 -31.91 -24.40
CA VAL A 383 -17.55 -30.78 -24.19
C VAL A 383 -17.77 -29.76 -25.31
N SER A 384 -17.98 -28.51 -24.91
CA SER A 384 -17.82 -27.34 -25.77
C SER A 384 -16.56 -26.59 -25.30
N GLN A 385 -15.67 -26.24 -26.21
CA GLN A 385 -14.52 -25.38 -25.84
C GLN A 385 -15.01 -23.98 -25.51
N SER A 386 -14.43 -23.35 -24.51
CA SER A 386 -14.79 -21.97 -24.17
C SER A 386 -14.30 -21.01 -25.25
N ASP A 387 -15.06 -19.96 -25.52
CA ASP A 387 -14.68 -18.88 -26.43
C ASP A 387 -13.46 -18.06 -25.94
N ALA A 388 -12.87 -18.40 -24.77
CA ALA A 388 -11.67 -17.76 -24.23
C ALA A 388 -10.46 -17.95 -25.15
N GLU A 389 -10.27 -19.12 -25.79
CA GLU A 389 -9.20 -19.31 -26.76
C GLU A 389 -9.41 -18.48 -28.04
N ALA A 390 -10.67 -18.15 -28.38
CA ALA A 390 -10.99 -17.27 -29.51
C ALA A 390 -10.64 -15.80 -29.21
N GLN A 391 -10.75 -15.34 -27.97
CA GLN A 391 -10.38 -13.96 -27.58
C GLN A 391 -8.86 -13.77 -27.47
N ASP A 392 -8.11 -14.76 -26.98
CA ASP A 392 -6.66 -14.69 -26.95
C ASP A 392 -6.04 -14.72 -28.36
N SER A 393 -6.61 -15.49 -29.29
CA SER A 393 -6.18 -15.47 -30.68
C SER A 393 -6.46 -14.12 -31.38
N ILE A 394 -7.56 -13.45 -31.03
CA ILE A 394 -7.90 -12.10 -31.54
C ILE A 394 -6.97 -11.03 -30.92
N THR A 395 -6.61 -11.18 -29.67
CA THR A 395 -5.71 -10.25 -28.98
C THR A 395 -4.26 -10.42 -29.45
N ALA A 396 -3.79 -11.64 -29.69
CA ALA A 396 -2.49 -11.93 -30.27
C ALA A 396 -2.37 -11.37 -31.71
N THR A 397 -3.40 -11.59 -32.55
CA THR A 397 -3.44 -11.06 -33.91
C THR A 397 -3.52 -9.52 -33.95
N LYS A 398 -4.18 -8.90 -32.96
CA LYS A 398 -4.26 -7.44 -32.85
C LYS A 398 -2.92 -6.81 -32.43
N ASN A 399 -2.17 -7.48 -31.58
CA ASN A 399 -0.83 -7.06 -31.16
C ASN A 399 0.22 -7.24 -32.29
N GLU A 400 0.12 -8.29 -33.12
CA GLU A 400 0.95 -8.44 -34.32
C GLU A 400 0.67 -7.34 -35.36
N VAL A 401 -0.60 -6.96 -35.57
CA VAL A 401 -0.98 -5.90 -36.50
C VAL A 401 -0.57 -4.51 -36.02
N VAL A 402 -0.54 -4.27 -34.69
CA VAL A 402 -0.05 -3.01 -34.11
C VAL A 402 1.47 -2.93 -34.20
N GLY A 403 2.20 -4.01 -33.90
CA GLY A 403 3.66 -4.08 -34.05
C GLY A 403 4.15 -3.94 -35.50
N ALA A 404 3.34 -4.43 -36.48
CA ALA A 404 3.64 -4.28 -37.92
C ALA A 404 3.41 -2.83 -38.41
N LYS A 405 2.48 -2.06 -37.81
CA LYS A 405 2.25 -0.65 -38.14
C LYS A 405 3.32 0.28 -37.59
N GLU A 406 3.86 0.02 -36.43
CA GLU A 406 4.97 0.82 -35.87
C GLU A 406 6.27 0.65 -36.65
N ASN A 407 6.56 -0.55 -37.18
CA ASN A 407 7.74 -0.78 -38.03
C ASN A 407 7.63 -0.12 -39.43
N VAL A 408 6.42 0.16 -39.94
CA VAL A 408 6.24 0.85 -41.22
C VAL A 408 6.31 2.37 -41.05
N THR A 409 6.02 2.92 -39.86
CA THR A 409 6.13 4.37 -39.60
C THR A 409 7.57 4.78 -39.33
N GLY A 410 8.38 3.91 -38.71
CA GLY A 410 9.82 4.16 -38.48
C GLY A 410 10.70 4.12 -39.75
N MET A 411 10.21 3.52 -40.84
CA MET A 411 10.95 3.50 -42.11
C MET A 411 10.67 4.72 -43.03
N LYS A 412 9.69 5.56 -42.71
CA LYS A 412 9.38 6.79 -43.49
C LYS A 412 10.11 8.04 -43.03
N ASP A 413 10.61 8.07 -41.80
CA ASP A 413 11.32 9.24 -41.28
C ASP A 413 12.83 9.23 -41.56
N ASN A 414 13.40 8.14 -42.06
CA ASN A 414 14.83 8.06 -42.48
C ASN A 414 15.08 8.37 -43.96
N ALA A 415 14.04 8.77 -44.74
CA ALA A 415 14.19 9.08 -46.17
C ALA A 415 14.03 10.58 -46.47
N LYS A 416 14.13 11.49 -45.50
CA LYS A 416 14.13 12.95 -45.70
C LYS A 416 15.24 13.63 -44.91
N GLY A 417 16.47 13.25 -45.18
CA GLY A 417 17.66 13.85 -44.62
C GLY A 417 18.88 13.57 -45.48
N GLU A 418 18.84 13.97 -46.73
CA GLU A 418 19.99 14.29 -47.60
C GLU A 418 19.66 15.57 -48.37
#